data_cbf3f31e05dc215deea7ccfeb5075f50
#
_entry.id   cbf3f31e05dc215deea7ccfeb5075f50
#
_cell.length_a   1.000
_cell.length_b   1.000
_cell.length_c   1.000
_cell.angle_alpha   90.00
_cell.angle_beta   90.00
_cell.angle_gamma   90.00
#
_symmetry.space_group_name_H-M   'P 1'
#
loop_
_entity.id
_entity.type
_entity.pdbx_description
1 polymer ?
#
loop_
_entity_poly.entity_id
_entity_poly.type
_entity_poly.pdbx_seq_one_letter_code
_entity_poly.pdbx_strand_id
1 'polypeptide(L)'
;MDKVYITGHRNPDTDSIVSAMAYAALKNALGQRQYCAARLGQISDETQAVLNKFGAQPPELINNVRTQVRDLDFDTPPTLSPAATISRAWQMMQTDRISVLPVANEDGTLYGMLSAGDVASYDMLAVRNSTVKNVPVYNLLSVLEGKVLNEGGQIRDEISGEVTIALPAGRENLLFSSPDSIVVCGDQPDMIKRALELRVTCVIVCQAEVSRELLDLDTDTCIISTPYDAYRAVHLICHSLPIERICKSHDLVSFHLDDYIDDVRNTVLESRFRAYPILDENEHVVGTLSRFHLLRPRRKQVILMDHNEKAQSVPGLDQADILEIVDHHRLADIETNNPIYVRNEPVGSSTTIVADMYQEKGLMPSAKMAGLMAAAIVSDTVMFKSPTCTQRDIDIANRMSRIANVSLEELGQTIFSAATGEDKSAESIIRNDYKEFHIGGHNLAVSQITCLDSDRLMARKEEFLATMETIRKKNGLDIVLLMITNVLVEGSYLLYSGDTETIRQAFNITGEEKNSVFLPKIMSRKKQIIPSLSALWG
;
A
#
# COMPACT_ATOMS: atom_id res chain seq x y z
N MET A 1 9.80 11.64 -1.72
CA MET A 1 9.09 12.39 -2.81
C MET A 1 7.79 11.67 -3.05
N ASP A 2 6.68 12.39 -3.10
CA ASP A 2 5.37 11.79 -3.31
C ASP A 2 5.29 11.22 -4.74
N LYS A 3 5.02 9.93 -4.84
CA LYS A 3 4.90 9.19 -6.10
C LYS A 3 3.57 9.56 -6.76
N VAL A 4 3.59 9.96 -8.04
CA VAL A 4 2.39 10.22 -8.84
C VAL A 4 2.21 9.08 -9.83
N TYR A 5 1.09 8.36 -9.76
CA TYR A 5 0.77 7.28 -10.68
C TYR A 5 0.12 7.83 -11.96
N ILE A 6 0.58 7.37 -13.11
CA ILE A 6 -0.06 7.64 -14.40
C ILE A 6 -0.65 6.34 -14.89
N THR A 7 -1.98 6.26 -14.97
CA THR A 7 -2.70 5.02 -15.27
C THR A 7 -3.53 5.15 -16.53
N GLY A 8 -3.40 4.17 -17.40
CA GLY A 8 -4.38 3.94 -18.45
C GLY A 8 -5.65 3.24 -17.92
N HIS A 9 -6.51 2.76 -18.81
CA HIS A 9 -7.76 2.10 -18.45
C HIS A 9 -7.57 0.62 -17.99
N ARG A 10 -8.62 0.03 -17.36
CA ARG A 10 -8.59 -1.30 -16.72
C ARG A 10 -8.23 -2.46 -17.63
N ASN A 11 -8.66 -2.43 -18.89
CA ASN A 11 -8.31 -3.45 -19.88
C ASN A 11 -7.30 -2.82 -20.85
N PRO A 12 -6.03 -2.68 -20.44
CA PRO A 12 -5.09 -1.83 -21.14
C PRO A 12 -4.74 -2.41 -22.51
N ASP A 13 -4.92 -1.60 -23.53
CA ASP A 13 -4.40 -1.81 -24.88
C ASP A 13 -3.02 -1.17 -25.04
N THR A 14 -2.49 -1.14 -26.25
CA THR A 14 -1.16 -0.60 -26.50
C THR A 14 -1.10 0.91 -26.29
N ASP A 15 -2.14 1.65 -26.65
CA ASP A 15 -2.20 3.10 -26.44
C ASP A 15 -2.26 3.45 -24.95
N SER A 16 -3.11 2.79 -24.20
CA SER A 16 -3.26 2.96 -22.76
C SER A 16 -1.94 2.75 -21.97
N ILE A 17 -1.15 1.74 -22.36
CA ILE A 17 0.15 1.45 -21.74
C ILE A 17 1.21 2.47 -22.16
N VAL A 18 1.35 2.69 -23.47
CA VAL A 18 2.44 3.51 -24.02
C VAL A 18 2.23 4.98 -23.73
N SER A 19 1.00 5.51 -23.84
CA SER A 19 0.71 6.91 -23.50
C SER A 19 1.05 7.21 -22.04
N ALA A 20 0.72 6.30 -21.11
CA ALA A 20 1.10 6.45 -19.71
C ALA A 20 2.63 6.44 -19.51
N MET A 21 3.35 5.53 -20.18
CA MET A 21 4.81 5.46 -20.12
C MET A 21 5.47 6.72 -20.72
N ALA A 22 4.98 7.17 -21.88
CA ALA A 22 5.49 8.34 -22.56
C ALA A 22 5.25 9.62 -21.75
N TYR A 23 4.05 9.74 -21.14
CA TYR A 23 3.73 10.89 -20.31
C TYR A 23 4.54 10.91 -19.02
N ALA A 24 4.76 9.76 -18.38
CA ALA A 24 5.65 9.64 -17.22
C ALA A 24 7.09 10.09 -17.56
N ALA A 25 7.60 9.66 -18.72
CA ALA A 25 8.93 10.06 -19.18
C ALA A 25 9.01 11.58 -19.43
N LEU A 26 8.00 12.17 -20.06
CA LEU A 26 7.90 13.61 -20.30
C LEU A 26 7.88 14.39 -18.99
N LYS A 27 7.01 14.01 -18.06
CA LYS A 27 6.84 14.70 -16.75
C LYS A 27 8.11 14.59 -15.90
N ASN A 28 8.78 13.44 -15.90
CA ASN A 28 10.06 13.27 -15.18
C ASN A 28 11.19 14.11 -15.78
N ALA A 29 11.21 14.31 -17.11
CA ALA A 29 12.19 15.18 -17.75
C ALA A 29 11.98 16.67 -17.41
N LEU A 30 10.76 17.08 -17.09
CA LEU A 30 10.38 18.46 -16.78
C LEU A 30 10.35 18.77 -15.28
N GLY A 31 10.20 17.78 -14.41
CA GLY A 31 9.75 18.02 -13.05
C GLY A 31 10.66 17.54 -11.93
N GLN A 32 10.27 17.94 -10.71
CA GLN A 32 10.91 17.55 -9.44
C GLN A 32 10.18 16.40 -8.73
N ARG A 33 9.05 15.92 -9.25
CA ARG A 33 8.25 14.82 -8.71
C ARG A 33 8.62 13.50 -9.37
N GLN A 34 8.32 12.40 -8.71
CA GLN A 34 8.48 11.07 -9.28
C GLN A 34 7.17 10.63 -9.94
N TYR A 35 7.10 10.64 -11.25
CA TYR A 35 5.98 10.14 -12.03
C TYR A 35 6.24 8.70 -12.46
N CYS A 36 5.29 7.81 -12.17
CA CYS A 36 5.41 6.39 -12.43
C CYS A 36 4.23 5.93 -13.30
N ALA A 37 4.53 5.40 -14.49
CA ALA A 37 3.50 4.71 -15.26
C ALA A 37 3.06 3.45 -14.53
N ALA A 38 1.75 3.18 -14.50
CA ALA A 38 1.18 1.99 -13.90
C ALA A 38 0.07 1.43 -14.80
N ARG A 39 -0.14 0.11 -14.73
CA ARG A 39 -1.20 -0.59 -15.46
C ARG A 39 -2.25 -1.13 -14.50
N LEU A 40 -3.48 -1.24 -14.97
CA LEU A 40 -4.61 -1.71 -14.18
C LEU A 40 -5.05 -3.14 -14.53
N GLY A 41 -4.38 -3.78 -15.48
CA GLY A 41 -4.73 -5.12 -15.94
C GLY A 41 -3.56 -5.84 -16.59
N GLN A 42 -3.85 -7.03 -17.10
CA GLN A 42 -2.88 -7.80 -17.86
C GLN A 42 -2.63 -7.15 -19.22
N ILE A 43 -1.40 -7.26 -19.69
CA ILE A 43 -1.00 -6.71 -20.98
C ILE A 43 -1.44 -7.66 -22.08
N SER A 44 -1.93 -7.12 -23.19
CA SER A 44 -2.23 -7.92 -24.39
C SER A 44 -0.94 -8.44 -25.04
N ASP A 45 -1.05 -9.51 -25.81
CA ASP A 45 0.08 -10.06 -26.55
C ASP A 45 0.65 -9.05 -27.56
N GLU A 46 -0.20 -8.23 -28.12
CA GLU A 46 0.17 -7.12 -28.99
C GLU A 46 1.06 -6.10 -28.25
N THR A 47 0.60 -5.62 -27.10
CA THR A 47 1.37 -4.70 -26.26
C THR A 47 2.70 -5.34 -25.83
N GLN A 48 2.69 -6.62 -25.45
CA GLN A 48 3.90 -7.33 -25.06
C GLN A 48 4.90 -7.44 -26.23
N ALA A 49 4.42 -7.71 -27.44
CA ALA A 49 5.28 -7.76 -28.63
C ALA A 49 5.93 -6.39 -28.92
N VAL A 50 5.16 -5.30 -28.78
CA VAL A 50 5.65 -3.93 -28.92
C VAL A 50 6.71 -3.61 -27.87
N LEU A 51 6.43 -3.92 -26.59
CA LEU A 51 7.39 -3.70 -25.50
C LEU A 51 8.70 -4.48 -25.74
N ASN A 52 8.59 -5.74 -26.12
CA ASN A 52 9.75 -6.60 -26.40
C ASN A 52 10.60 -6.08 -27.56
N LYS A 53 9.97 -5.61 -28.65
CA LYS A 53 10.67 -5.06 -29.82
C LYS A 53 11.58 -3.90 -29.44
N PHE A 54 11.16 -3.06 -28.51
CA PHE A 54 11.93 -1.91 -28.05
C PHE A 54 12.67 -2.16 -26.71
N GLY A 55 12.71 -3.39 -26.19
CA GLY A 55 13.36 -3.73 -24.93
C GLY A 55 12.80 -2.91 -23.75
N ALA A 56 11.48 -2.68 -23.73
CA ALA A 56 10.80 -2.00 -22.63
C ALA A 56 10.21 -3.01 -21.65
N GLN A 57 10.24 -2.65 -20.36
CA GLN A 57 9.54 -3.43 -19.34
C GLN A 57 8.12 -2.91 -19.19
N PRO A 58 7.16 -3.79 -18.90
CA PRO A 58 5.80 -3.40 -18.57
C PRO A 58 5.76 -2.46 -17.36
N PRO A 59 4.83 -1.50 -17.31
CA PRO A 59 4.57 -0.72 -16.11
C PRO A 59 4.16 -1.60 -14.92
N GLU A 60 4.38 -1.07 -13.70
CA GLU A 60 3.93 -1.69 -12.47
C GLU A 60 2.42 -1.96 -12.49
N LEU A 61 1.99 -3.17 -12.07
CA LEU A 61 0.58 -3.48 -11.89
C LEU A 61 0.11 -2.92 -10.55
N ILE A 62 -0.91 -2.07 -10.58
CA ILE A 62 -1.57 -1.59 -9.37
C ILE A 62 -3.04 -2.05 -9.35
N ASN A 63 -3.48 -2.53 -8.19
CA ASN A 63 -4.82 -3.06 -8.04
C ASN A 63 -5.81 -2.02 -7.51
N ASN A 64 -5.33 -1.00 -6.80
CA ASN A 64 -6.13 0.10 -6.27
C ASN A 64 -5.23 1.29 -5.85
N VAL A 65 -5.87 2.44 -5.63
CA VAL A 65 -5.23 3.67 -5.13
C VAL A 65 -5.84 4.14 -3.81
N ARG A 66 -6.52 3.26 -3.08
CA ARG A 66 -7.00 3.56 -1.71
C ARG A 66 -5.83 3.92 -0.81
N THR A 67 -6.07 4.84 0.11
CA THR A 67 -5.06 5.23 1.10
C THR A 67 -4.85 4.10 2.11
N GLN A 68 -3.58 3.79 2.40
CA GLN A 68 -3.16 2.78 3.36
C GLN A 68 -2.43 3.44 4.54
N VAL A 69 -2.20 2.69 5.63
CA VAL A 69 -1.46 3.17 6.80
C VAL A 69 -0.08 3.69 6.43
N ARG A 70 0.62 3.05 5.49
CA ARG A 70 1.93 3.50 4.99
C ARG A 70 1.93 4.89 4.34
N ASP A 71 0.77 5.36 3.89
CA ASP A 71 0.60 6.68 3.27
C ASP A 71 0.37 7.79 4.30
N LEU A 72 0.27 7.44 5.60
CA LEU A 72 0.11 8.39 6.69
C LEU A 72 1.45 8.89 7.21
N ASP A 73 1.43 10.07 7.81
CA ASP A 73 2.56 10.66 8.54
C ASP A 73 2.45 10.26 10.02
N PHE A 74 2.62 8.96 10.30
CA PHE A 74 2.48 8.42 11.65
C PHE A 74 3.74 8.63 12.49
N ASP A 75 3.60 8.56 13.83
CA ASP A 75 4.71 8.73 14.75
C ASP A 75 5.63 7.49 14.75
N THR A 76 6.94 7.71 14.87
CA THR A 76 7.94 6.65 15.01
C THR A 76 8.66 6.77 16.37
N PRO A 77 7.97 6.57 17.50
CA PRO A 77 8.58 6.64 18.80
C PRO A 77 9.60 5.50 18.98
N PRO A 78 10.63 5.71 19.82
CA PRO A 78 11.53 4.63 20.18
C PRO A 78 10.77 3.51 20.92
N THR A 79 11.18 2.27 20.70
CA THR A 79 10.66 1.10 21.43
C THR A 79 11.45 0.86 22.70
N LEU A 80 10.84 0.23 23.68
CA LEU A 80 11.46 -0.22 24.92
C LEU A 80 11.38 -1.73 25.06
N SER A 81 12.43 -2.34 25.63
CA SER A 81 12.38 -3.75 26.06
C SER A 81 11.41 -3.92 27.22
N PRO A 82 10.69 -5.05 27.34
CA PRO A 82 9.86 -5.39 28.49
C PRO A 82 10.60 -5.31 29.84
N ALA A 83 11.89 -5.60 29.81
CA ALA A 83 12.78 -5.54 30.99
C ALA A 83 13.22 -4.12 31.39
N ALA A 84 12.93 -3.10 30.57
CA ALA A 84 13.25 -1.71 30.89
C ALA A 84 12.52 -1.24 32.14
N THR A 85 13.14 -0.33 32.91
CA THR A 85 12.52 0.19 34.13
C THR A 85 11.41 1.20 33.86
N ILE A 86 10.43 1.31 34.76
CA ILE A 86 9.38 2.35 34.71
C ILE A 86 10.04 3.75 34.68
N SER A 87 11.12 3.94 35.49
CA SER A 87 11.90 5.19 35.50
C SER A 87 12.42 5.55 34.11
N ARG A 88 12.99 4.58 33.38
CA ARG A 88 13.50 4.79 32.01
C ARG A 88 12.39 5.14 31.04
N ALA A 89 11.27 4.44 31.11
CA ALA A 89 10.11 4.69 30.27
C ALA A 89 9.54 6.11 30.52
N TRP A 90 9.40 6.48 31.78
CA TRP A 90 8.91 7.83 32.15
C TRP A 90 9.85 8.94 31.67
N GLN A 91 11.16 8.77 31.85
CA GLN A 91 12.16 9.72 31.34
C GLN A 91 12.03 9.90 29.82
N MET A 92 11.88 8.81 29.08
CA MET A 92 11.72 8.84 27.63
C MET A 92 10.42 9.56 27.22
N MET A 93 9.30 9.26 27.88
CA MET A 93 8.02 9.97 27.65
C MET A 93 8.15 11.48 27.86
N GLN A 94 8.88 11.91 28.90
CA GLN A 94 9.12 13.31 29.22
C GLN A 94 10.01 14.01 28.18
N THR A 95 11.13 13.36 27.82
CA THR A 95 12.12 13.92 26.90
C THR A 95 11.54 14.10 25.50
N ASP A 96 10.85 13.08 25.00
CA ASP A 96 10.34 13.04 23.64
C ASP A 96 8.91 13.60 23.53
N ARG A 97 8.30 14.00 24.68
CA ARG A 97 6.93 14.54 24.79
C ARG A 97 5.86 13.60 24.22
N ILE A 98 6.04 12.31 24.42
CA ILE A 98 5.12 11.27 23.99
C ILE A 98 4.39 10.68 25.19
N SER A 99 3.13 10.30 25.01
CA SER A 99 2.28 9.78 26.08
C SER A 99 2.06 8.27 26.03
N VAL A 100 2.53 7.62 24.96
CA VAL A 100 2.41 6.17 24.74
C VAL A 100 3.68 5.66 24.06
N LEU A 101 4.26 4.60 24.60
CA LEU A 101 5.46 3.93 24.05
C LEU A 101 5.11 2.50 23.64
N PRO A 102 5.52 2.05 22.47
CA PRO A 102 5.51 0.64 22.13
C PRO A 102 6.61 -0.11 22.91
N VAL A 103 6.24 -1.30 23.39
CA VAL A 103 7.15 -2.22 24.04
C VAL A 103 7.40 -3.37 23.08
N ALA A 104 8.67 -3.65 22.77
CA ALA A 104 9.05 -4.66 21.79
C ALA A 104 10.02 -5.68 22.40
N ASN A 105 9.94 -6.92 21.92
CA ASN A 105 10.88 -7.99 22.20
C ASN A 105 12.25 -7.68 21.58
N GLU A 106 13.27 -8.49 21.90
CA GLU A 106 14.62 -8.34 21.36
C GLU A 106 14.69 -8.49 19.83
N ASP A 107 13.78 -9.27 19.26
CA ASP A 107 13.62 -9.47 17.82
C ASP A 107 12.86 -8.34 17.12
N GLY A 108 12.37 -7.34 17.87
CA GLY A 108 11.60 -6.20 17.34
C GLY A 108 10.08 -6.43 17.25
N THR A 109 9.59 -7.64 17.57
CA THR A 109 8.17 -7.95 17.56
C THR A 109 7.43 -7.25 18.71
N LEU A 110 6.15 -6.95 18.53
CA LEU A 110 5.33 -6.27 19.52
C LEU A 110 5.14 -7.13 20.78
N TYR A 111 5.57 -6.62 21.93
CA TYR A 111 5.25 -7.17 23.24
C TYR A 111 4.00 -6.52 23.84
N GLY A 112 3.91 -5.19 23.77
CA GLY A 112 2.83 -4.44 24.40
C GLY A 112 2.88 -2.94 24.13
N MET A 113 1.99 -2.23 24.83
CA MET A 113 1.93 -0.76 24.82
C MET A 113 1.95 -0.23 26.26
N LEU A 114 2.75 0.81 26.50
CA LEU A 114 2.82 1.48 27.79
C LEU A 114 2.36 2.93 27.63
N SER A 115 1.34 3.33 28.39
CA SER A 115 0.89 4.71 28.42
C SER A 115 1.32 5.45 29.70
N ALA A 116 1.38 6.79 29.64
CA ALA A 116 1.57 7.62 30.83
C ALA A 116 0.45 7.39 31.88
N GLY A 117 -0.74 6.97 31.43
CA GLY A 117 -1.83 6.60 32.33
C GLY A 117 -1.56 5.32 33.11
N ASP A 118 -0.86 4.34 32.51
CA ASP A 118 -0.48 3.09 33.18
C ASP A 118 0.57 3.38 34.26
N VAL A 119 1.56 4.23 33.97
CA VAL A 119 2.56 4.68 34.96
C VAL A 119 1.87 5.42 36.11
N ALA A 120 1.00 6.38 35.82
CA ALA A 120 0.28 7.14 36.85
C ALA A 120 -0.63 6.23 37.69
N SER A 121 -1.29 5.24 37.10
CA SER A 121 -2.11 4.27 37.81
C SER A 121 -1.27 3.41 38.75
N TYR A 122 -0.10 2.99 38.30
CA TYR A 122 0.86 2.25 39.11
C TYR A 122 1.36 3.10 40.29
N ASP A 123 1.74 4.36 40.08
CA ASP A 123 2.16 5.28 41.15
C ASP A 123 1.10 5.43 42.25
N MET A 124 -0.14 5.59 41.86
CA MET A 124 -1.25 5.69 42.82
C MET A 124 -1.47 4.40 43.62
N LEU A 125 -1.20 3.25 43.04
CA LEU A 125 -1.24 1.97 43.74
C LEU A 125 -0.03 1.78 44.66
N ALA A 126 1.17 2.20 44.22
CA ALA A 126 2.42 2.11 45.01
C ALA A 126 2.34 2.96 46.30
N VAL A 127 1.66 4.10 46.27
CA VAL A 127 1.39 4.90 47.48
C VAL A 127 0.58 4.13 48.54
N ARG A 128 -0.31 3.24 48.10
CA ARG A 128 -1.15 2.41 49.03
C ARG A 128 -0.49 1.11 49.45
N ASN A 129 0.38 0.58 48.63
CA ASN A 129 1.06 -0.70 48.87
C ASN A 129 2.52 -0.55 48.42
N SER A 130 3.39 -0.31 49.38
CA SER A 130 4.83 -0.11 49.17
C SER A 130 5.61 -1.43 48.95
N THR A 131 4.93 -2.56 48.69
CA THR A 131 5.60 -3.83 48.45
C THR A 131 6.05 -3.97 47.02
N VAL A 132 7.33 -4.22 46.79
CA VAL A 132 7.91 -4.57 45.49
C VAL A 132 8.20 -6.06 45.43
N LYS A 133 8.09 -6.67 44.26
CA LYS A 133 8.31 -8.13 44.06
C LYS A 133 9.22 -8.34 42.85
N ASN A 134 10.18 -9.24 43.02
CA ASN A 134 11.08 -9.70 41.98
C ASN A 134 11.70 -8.54 41.15
N VAL A 135 12.26 -7.57 41.87
CA VAL A 135 12.95 -6.44 41.25
C VAL A 135 14.39 -6.85 40.98
N PRO A 136 14.86 -6.84 39.72
CA PRO A 136 16.27 -7.07 39.44
C PRO A 136 17.15 -6.06 40.18
N VAL A 137 18.16 -6.55 40.93
CA VAL A 137 19.06 -5.67 41.69
C VAL A 137 19.77 -4.69 40.77
N TYR A 138 20.10 -5.12 39.54
CA TYR A 138 20.67 -4.24 38.53
C TYR A 138 19.78 -3.03 38.23
N ASN A 139 18.47 -3.25 38.10
CA ASN A 139 17.50 -2.16 37.86
C ASN A 139 17.47 -1.19 39.07
N LEU A 140 17.46 -1.74 40.26
CA LEU A 140 17.47 -0.95 41.49
C LEU A 140 18.75 -0.08 41.59
N LEU A 141 19.92 -0.67 41.36
CA LEU A 141 21.18 0.05 41.33
C LEU A 141 21.21 1.15 40.27
N SER A 142 20.72 0.83 39.07
CA SER A 142 20.66 1.77 37.96
C SER A 142 19.78 2.98 38.27
N VAL A 143 18.57 2.77 38.81
CA VAL A 143 17.60 3.84 39.07
C VAL A 143 18.00 4.67 40.29
N LEU A 144 18.61 4.06 41.33
CA LEU A 144 19.07 4.74 42.53
C LEU A 144 20.45 5.40 42.37
N GLU A 145 21.14 5.25 41.24
CA GLU A 145 22.56 5.55 41.12
C GLU A 145 23.37 4.90 42.27
N GLY A 146 22.95 3.70 42.60
CA GLY A 146 23.36 3.01 43.83
C GLY A 146 24.71 2.31 43.72
N LYS A 147 25.38 2.20 44.89
CA LYS A 147 26.59 1.39 45.06
C LYS A 147 26.35 0.36 46.15
N VAL A 148 26.68 -0.91 45.86
CA VAL A 148 26.73 -1.94 46.89
C VAL A 148 27.93 -1.69 47.80
N LEU A 149 27.70 -1.65 49.11
CA LEU A 149 28.69 -1.30 50.10
C LEU A 149 29.33 -2.53 50.75
N ASN A 150 28.62 -3.64 50.91
CA ASN A 150 29.13 -4.83 51.55
C ASN A 150 29.63 -5.88 50.55
N GLU A 151 30.92 -6.14 50.51
CA GLU A 151 31.57 -7.07 49.58
C GLU A 151 31.31 -8.57 49.88
N GLY A 152 30.83 -8.90 51.07
CA GLY A 152 30.61 -10.28 51.54
C GLY A 152 29.19 -10.83 51.41
N GLY A 153 28.22 -9.98 51.07
CA GLY A 153 26.81 -10.39 50.90
C GLY A 153 26.61 -11.05 49.53
N GLN A 154 25.89 -12.19 49.51
CA GLN A 154 25.38 -12.69 48.22
C GLN A 154 24.40 -11.67 47.64
N ILE A 155 24.86 -10.99 46.59
CA ILE A 155 23.96 -10.12 45.79
C ILE A 155 22.95 -11.07 45.12
N ARG A 156 21.70 -11.03 45.58
CA ARG A 156 20.61 -11.76 44.92
C ARG A 156 20.39 -11.13 43.55
N ASP A 157 20.00 -11.94 42.57
CA ASP A 157 19.66 -11.41 41.23
C ASP A 157 18.40 -10.52 41.30
N GLU A 158 17.47 -10.87 42.18
CA GLU A 158 16.21 -10.14 42.40
C GLU A 158 15.95 -9.92 43.89
N ILE A 159 15.26 -8.84 44.21
CA ILE A 159 14.78 -8.54 45.56
C ILE A 159 13.27 -8.35 45.59
N SER A 160 12.68 -8.74 46.73
CA SER A 160 11.27 -8.52 47.05
C SER A 160 11.16 -8.06 48.48
N GLY A 161 10.19 -7.20 48.80
CA GLY A 161 9.95 -6.78 50.17
C GLY A 161 9.07 -5.52 50.26
N GLU A 162 8.62 -5.27 51.49
CA GLU A 162 7.93 -4.02 51.81
C GLU A 162 8.93 -2.88 52.00
N VAL A 163 8.75 -1.79 51.26
CA VAL A 163 9.64 -0.61 51.35
C VAL A 163 9.22 0.22 52.57
N THR A 164 10.10 0.36 53.52
CA THR A 164 9.86 1.07 54.80
C THR A 164 10.94 2.08 55.04
N ILE A 165 10.54 3.34 55.37
CA ILE A 165 11.48 4.39 55.80
C ILE A 165 11.74 4.25 57.30
N ALA A 166 13.01 4.05 57.66
CA ALA A 166 13.40 4.03 59.07
C ALA A 166 13.43 5.49 59.63
N LEU A 167 12.45 5.81 60.48
CA LEU A 167 12.38 7.11 61.16
C LEU A 167 13.14 7.07 62.48
N PRO A 168 13.83 8.14 62.86
CA PRO A 168 14.54 8.18 64.14
C PRO A 168 13.58 8.19 65.34
N ALA A 169 13.98 7.43 66.37
CA ALA A 169 13.56 7.45 67.75
C ALA A 169 12.18 6.91 68.22
N GLY A 170 12.19 6.01 69.15
CA GLY A 170 11.17 5.75 70.17
C GLY A 170 10.15 4.63 69.86
N ARG A 171 10.11 4.08 68.65
CA ARG A 171 9.20 2.99 68.24
C ARG A 171 9.86 2.00 67.30
N GLU A 172 11.11 1.66 67.54
CA GLU A 172 11.92 0.79 66.63
C GLU A 172 11.27 -0.56 66.37
N ASN A 173 10.49 -1.08 67.32
CA ASN A 173 9.83 -2.36 67.21
C ASN A 173 8.59 -2.36 66.29
N LEU A 174 8.17 -1.21 65.76
CA LEU A 174 6.99 -1.08 64.93
C LEU A 174 7.30 -0.71 63.49
N LEU A 175 8.55 -0.33 63.16
CA LEU A 175 8.91 0.22 61.85
C LEU A 175 9.22 -0.87 60.80
N PHE A 176 9.88 -1.92 61.19
CA PHE A 176 10.11 -3.11 60.36
C PHE A 176 10.37 -4.31 61.26
N SER A 177 9.59 -5.36 61.12
CA SER A 177 9.65 -6.57 61.93
C SER A 177 9.82 -7.84 61.09
N SER A 178 9.89 -7.72 59.76
CA SER A 178 9.95 -8.83 58.85
C SER A 178 11.28 -8.86 58.09
N PRO A 179 11.86 -10.04 57.86
CA PRO A 179 12.97 -10.21 56.93
C PRO A 179 12.62 -9.74 55.50
N ASP A 180 11.35 -9.78 55.11
CA ASP A 180 10.88 -9.37 53.79
C ASP A 180 10.70 -7.85 53.72
N SER A 181 11.67 -7.09 54.25
CA SER A 181 11.64 -5.63 54.23
C SER A 181 12.83 -5.05 53.41
N ILE A 182 12.57 -3.94 52.73
CA ILE A 182 13.57 -3.07 52.13
C ILE A 182 13.59 -1.80 52.96
N VAL A 183 14.65 -1.61 53.74
CA VAL A 183 14.72 -0.51 54.71
C VAL A 183 15.47 0.65 54.11
N VAL A 184 14.78 1.80 54.02
CA VAL A 184 15.39 3.08 53.55
C VAL A 184 15.71 3.93 54.80
N CYS A 185 16.98 4.29 54.96
CA CYS A 185 17.48 5.07 56.09
C CYS A 185 18.55 6.08 55.67
N GLY A 186 18.90 6.97 56.56
CA GLY A 186 20.05 7.88 56.44
C GLY A 186 21.21 7.44 57.35
N ASP A 187 21.91 8.41 57.93
CA ASP A 187 22.99 8.19 58.90
C ASP A 187 22.44 7.79 60.28
N GLN A 188 22.05 6.50 60.40
CA GLN A 188 21.41 5.95 61.60
C GLN A 188 22.00 4.57 61.88
N PRO A 189 23.20 4.46 62.52
CA PRO A 189 23.90 3.20 62.78
C PRO A 189 23.05 2.13 63.50
N ASP A 190 22.27 2.58 64.49
CA ASP A 190 21.41 1.65 65.28
C ASP A 190 20.31 1.03 64.41
N MET A 191 19.75 1.79 63.48
CA MET A 191 18.70 1.30 62.57
C MET A 191 19.31 0.33 61.54
N ILE A 192 20.47 0.68 61.00
CA ILE A 192 21.21 -0.22 60.08
C ILE A 192 21.56 -1.51 60.80
N LYS A 193 22.13 -1.44 62.01
CA LYS A 193 22.44 -2.61 62.83
C LYS A 193 21.19 -3.49 63.05
N ARG A 194 20.08 -2.87 63.41
CA ARG A 194 18.81 -3.58 63.65
C ARG A 194 18.31 -4.27 62.39
N ALA A 195 18.40 -3.61 61.22
CA ALA A 195 18.05 -4.20 59.92
C ALA A 195 18.91 -5.44 59.59
N LEU A 196 20.22 -5.37 59.85
CA LEU A 196 21.15 -6.48 59.66
C LEU A 196 20.86 -7.65 60.60
N GLU A 197 20.56 -7.39 61.90
CA GLU A 197 20.16 -8.41 62.89
C GLU A 197 18.87 -9.12 62.47
N LEU A 198 17.92 -8.44 61.87
CA LEU A 198 16.67 -8.98 61.34
C LEU A 198 16.83 -9.66 59.99
N ARG A 199 18.01 -9.60 59.38
CA ARG A 199 18.31 -10.11 58.04
C ARG A 199 17.28 -9.65 57.00
N VAL A 200 17.01 -8.33 56.97
CA VAL A 200 16.12 -7.75 55.96
C VAL A 200 16.66 -7.96 54.55
N THR A 201 15.79 -7.93 53.56
CA THR A 201 16.17 -8.16 52.15
C THR A 201 17.25 -7.19 51.66
N CYS A 202 17.08 -5.90 52.00
CA CYS A 202 18.01 -4.85 51.56
C CYS A 202 17.92 -3.64 52.47
N VAL A 203 19.08 -2.93 52.65
CA VAL A 203 19.16 -1.62 53.28
C VAL A 203 19.60 -0.59 52.27
N ILE A 204 18.80 0.46 52.05
CA ILE A 204 19.13 1.60 51.19
C ILE A 204 19.56 2.77 52.05
N VAL A 205 20.82 3.16 51.96
CA VAL A 205 21.40 4.25 52.74
C VAL A 205 21.43 5.53 51.91
N CYS A 206 20.66 6.54 52.33
CA CYS A 206 20.46 7.80 51.61
C CYS A 206 21.44 8.85 52.10
N GLN A 207 22.24 9.43 51.18
CA GLN A 207 23.14 10.59 51.45
C GLN A 207 24.02 10.45 52.68
N ALA A 208 24.42 9.21 53.05
CA ALA A 208 25.21 8.93 54.23
C ALA A 208 26.28 7.85 53.97
N GLU A 209 27.28 7.85 54.80
CA GLU A 209 28.31 6.83 54.83
C GLU A 209 28.02 5.79 55.91
N VAL A 210 28.34 4.55 55.64
CA VAL A 210 28.19 3.41 56.57
C VAL A 210 29.57 3.08 57.18
N SER A 211 29.62 2.91 58.50
CA SER A 211 30.85 2.55 59.18
C SER A 211 31.34 1.16 58.78
N ARG A 212 32.64 0.95 58.73
CA ARG A 212 33.24 -0.35 58.39
C ARG A 212 32.79 -1.46 59.33
N GLU A 213 32.60 -1.13 60.60
CA GLU A 213 32.13 -2.09 61.61
C GLU A 213 30.78 -2.71 61.24
N LEU A 214 29.87 -1.95 60.61
CA LEU A 214 28.57 -2.46 60.13
C LEU A 214 28.69 -3.20 58.78
N LEU A 215 29.62 -2.80 57.92
CA LEU A 215 29.83 -3.46 56.63
C LEU A 215 30.53 -4.82 56.77
N ASP A 216 31.35 -5.01 57.81
CA ASP A 216 32.07 -6.25 58.10
C ASP A 216 31.23 -7.30 58.84
N LEU A 217 29.97 -6.99 59.17
CA LEU A 217 29.05 -7.96 59.77
C LEU A 217 28.70 -9.09 58.79
N ASP A 218 28.76 -10.33 59.28
CA ASP A 218 28.35 -11.50 58.49
C ASP A 218 26.83 -11.49 58.28
N THR A 219 26.38 -11.07 57.11
CA THR A 219 24.97 -10.92 56.78
C THR A 219 24.72 -11.16 55.30
N ASP A 220 23.58 -11.78 54.99
CA ASP A 220 23.06 -11.91 53.62
C ASP A 220 22.34 -10.66 53.13
N THR A 221 22.19 -9.63 53.98
CA THR A 221 21.50 -8.38 53.67
C THR A 221 22.37 -7.53 52.73
N CYS A 222 21.81 -7.12 51.59
CA CYS A 222 22.44 -6.21 50.66
C CYS A 222 22.37 -4.77 51.21
N ILE A 223 23.49 -4.06 51.29
CA ILE A 223 23.55 -2.63 51.66
C ILE A 223 23.89 -1.80 50.42
N ILE A 224 23.00 -0.90 50.05
CA ILE A 224 23.16 -0.03 48.87
C ILE A 224 23.15 1.42 49.33
N SER A 225 24.14 2.19 48.94
CA SER A 225 24.13 3.65 49.11
C SER A 225 23.52 4.34 47.89
N THR A 226 22.84 5.47 48.12
CA THR A 226 22.29 6.32 47.04
C THR A 226 22.57 7.81 47.35
N PRO A 227 22.83 8.65 46.33
CA PRO A 227 22.96 10.08 46.51
C PRO A 227 21.63 10.79 46.75
N TYR A 228 20.52 10.10 46.65
CA TYR A 228 19.17 10.64 46.80
C TYR A 228 18.72 10.64 48.25
N ASP A 229 17.78 11.56 48.58
CA ASP A 229 17.06 11.57 49.85
C ASP A 229 16.09 10.38 49.96
N ALA A 230 15.60 10.11 51.18
CA ALA A 230 14.74 8.96 51.43
C ALA A 230 13.41 9.00 50.69
N TYR A 231 12.81 10.18 50.51
CA TYR A 231 11.56 10.33 49.78
C TYR A 231 11.73 9.94 48.30
N ARG A 232 12.74 10.50 47.67
CA ARG A 232 13.09 10.19 46.29
C ARG A 232 13.51 8.73 46.11
N ALA A 233 14.29 8.18 47.04
CA ALA A 233 14.72 6.79 47.01
C ALA A 233 13.53 5.82 47.02
N VAL A 234 12.53 6.02 47.90
CA VAL A 234 11.32 5.18 47.95
C VAL A 234 10.56 5.21 46.62
N HIS A 235 10.39 6.39 46.05
CA HIS A 235 9.72 6.54 44.76
C HIS A 235 10.49 5.83 43.62
N LEU A 236 11.80 6.00 43.59
CA LEU A 236 12.68 5.36 42.60
C LEU A 236 12.73 3.82 42.77
N ILE A 237 12.66 3.30 43.99
CA ILE A 237 12.55 1.84 44.22
C ILE A 237 11.29 1.27 43.53
N CYS A 238 10.15 1.95 43.66
CA CYS A 238 8.93 1.55 42.94
C CYS A 238 9.09 1.64 41.42
N HIS A 239 9.85 2.60 40.92
CA HIS A 239 10.10 2.81 39.50
C HIS A 239 11.24 1.94 38.94
N SER A 240 11.90 1.12 39.75
CA SER A 240 12.90 0.15 39.29
C SER A 240 12.30 -1.15 38.72
N LEU A 241 10.98 -1.33 38.85
CA LEU A 241 10.30 -2.49 38.26
C LEU A 241 10.37 -2.45 36.73
N PRO A 242 10.44 -3.65 36.11
CA PRO A 242 10.32 -3.80 34.66
C PRO A 242 8.93 -3.35 34.17
N ILE A 243 8.89 -2.70 33.01
CA ILE A 243 7.64 -2.18 32.42
C ILE A 243 6.67 -3.29 31.99
N GLU A 244 7.11 -4.52 31.81
CA GLU A 244 6.25 -5.68 31.54
C GLU A 244 5.17 -5.88 32.61
N ARG A 245 5.40 -5.40 33.82
CA ARG A 245 4.45 -5.49 34.96
C ARG A 245 3.27 -4.55 34.84
N ILE A 246 3.40 -3.50 34.07
CA ILE A 246 2.40 -2.43 33.98
C ILE A 246 1.94 -2.14 32.56
N CYS A 247 2.69 -2.55 31.55
CA CYS A 247 2.28 -2.36 30.16
C CYS A 247 1.11 -3.27 29.80
N LYS A 248 0.31 -2.85 28.86
CA LYS A 248 -0.77 -3.64 28.30
C LYS A 248 -0.21 -4.55 27.21
N SER A 249 -0.26 -5.88 27.40
CA SER A 249 0.26 -6.90 26.48
C SER A 249 -0.83 -7.79 25.87
N HIS A 250 -2.08 -7.65 26.30
CA HIS A 250 -3.21 -8.44 25.80
C HIS A 250 -4.31 -7.53 25.27
N ASP A 251 -5.15 -8.06 24.39
CA ASP A 251 -6.25 -7.34 23.76
C ASP A 251 -5.79 -6.03 23.08
N LEU A 252 -4.61 -6.06 22.49
CA LEU A 252 -4.08 -4.94 21.71
C LEU A 252 -4.76 -4.89 20.35
N VAL A 253 -5.02 -3.68 19.90
CA VAL A 253 -5.40 -3.40 18.51
C VAL A 253 -4.18 -2.86 17.81
N SER A 254 -3.70 -3.54 16.78
CA SER A 254 -2.58 -3.17 15.94
C SER A 254 -3.03 -3.01 14.49
N PHE A 255 -2.23 -2.33 13.70
CA PHE A 255 -2.45 -2.16 12.26
C PHE A 255 -1.17 -2.47 11.51
N HIS A 256 -1.33 -2.93 10.25
CA HIS A 256 -0.22 -3.16 9.33
C HIS A 256 -0.10 -2.01 8.34
N LEU A 257 1.09 -1.84 7.78
CA LEU A 257 1.36 -0.79 6.78
C LEU A 257 0.43 -0.87 5.57
N ASP A 258 -0.07 -2.06 5.24
CA ASP A 258 -0.95 -2.31 4.10
C ASP A 258 -2.44 -2.15 4.39
N ASP A 259 -2.83 -1.95 5.65
CA ASP A 259 -4.23 -1.78 6.03
C ASP A 259 -4.82 -0.51 5.41
N TYR A 260 -6.07 -0.62 4.94
CA TYR A 260 -6.77 0.53 4.37
C TYR A 260 -7.33 1.44 5.45
N ILE A 261 -7.20 2.75 5.23
CA ILE A 261 -7.57 3.77 6.22
C ILE A 261 -9.06 3.71 6.61
N ASP A 262 -9.95 3.31 5.70
CA ASP A 262 -11.37 3.20 6.03
C ASP A 262 -11.63 2.10 7.05
N ASP A 263 -10.96 0.95 6.91
CA ASP A 263 -11.09 -0.17 7.84
C ASP A 263 -10.44 0.17 9.19
N VAL A 264 -9.26 0.81 9.15
CA VAL A 264 -8.57 1.35 10.33
C VAL A 264 -9.45 2.36 11.07
N ARG A 265 -10.09 3.28 10.35
CA ARG A 265 -10.98 4.30 10.95
C ARG A 265 -12.14 3.67 11.70
N ASN A 266 -12.80 2.67 11.12
CA ASN A 266 -13.90 1.96 11.77
C ASN A 266 -13.45 1.31 13.08
N THR A 267 -12.33 0.59 13.07
CA THR A 267 -11.75 -0.05 14.26
C THR A 267 -11.37 0.98 15.34
N VAL A 268 -10.76 2.12 14.93
CA VAL A 268 -10.37 3.19 15.86
C VAL A 268 -11.58 3.89 16.49
N LEU A 269 -12.70 4.00 15.77
CA LEU A 269 -13.95 4.58 16.31
C LEU A 269 -14.59 3.69 17.38
N GLU A 270 -14.49 2.37 17.25
CA GLU A 270 -15.04 1.40 18.18
C GLU A 270 -14.15 1.19 19.42
N SER A 271 -12.86 1.54 19.34
CA SER A 271 -11.90 1.33 20.41
C SER A 271 -11.65 2.60 21.22
N ARG A 272 -11.09 2.43 22.44
CA ARG A 272 -10.79 3.54 23.37
C ARG A 272 -9.30 3.80 23.54
N PHE A 273 -8.44 3.19 22.74
CA PHE A 273 -7.00 3.42 22.81
C PHE A 273 -6.62 4.81 22.29
N ARG A 274 -5.54 5.36 22.83
CA ARG A 274 -5.00 6.66 22.41
C ARG A 274 -4.04 6.54 21.24
N ALA A 275 -3.32 5.43 21.20
CA ALA A 275 -2.39 5.09 20.12
C ALA A 275 -2.45 3.58 19.85
N TYR A 276 -2.13 3.20 18.63
CA TYR A 276 -2.15 1.85 18.10
C TYR A 276 -0.78 1.54 17.49
N PRO A 277 -0.15 0.41 17.79
CA PRO A 277 1.10 0.04 17.16
C PRO A 277 0.87 -0.26 15.68
N ILE A 278 1.83 0.17 14.85
CA ILE A 278 1.90 -0.17 13.42
C ILE A 278 3.00 -1.21 13.25
N LEU A 279 2.67 -2.28 12.54
CA LEU A 279 3.55 -3.43 12.31
C LEU A 279 3.92 -3.54 10.83
N ASP A 280 5.10 -4.10 10.57
CA ASP A 280 5.51 -4.52 9.23
C ASP A 280 5.05 -5.97 8.94
N GLU A 281 5.48 -6.50 7.78
CA GLU A 281 5.16 -7.88 7.35
C GLU A 281 5.77 -8.97 8.27
N ASN A 282 6.75 -8.62 9.11
CA ASN A 282 7.42 -9.50 10.05
C ASN A 282 6.93 -9.30 11.50
N GLU A 283 5.83 -8.59 11.70
CA GLU A 283 5.28 -8.24 13.02
C GLU A 283 6.20 -7.31 13.85
N HIS A 284 7.18 -6.65 13.24
CA HIS A 284 8.01 -5.67 13.93
C HIS A 284 7.29 -4.33 14.04
N VAL A 285 7.48 -3.68 15.17
CA VAL A 285 6.92 -2.35 15.41
C VAL A 285 7.67 -1.30 14.59
N VAL A 286 6.95 -0.65 13.67
CA VAL A 286 7.49 0.42 12.81
C VAL A 286 7.04 1.81 13.21
N GLY A 287 6.00 1.91 14.04
CA GLY A 287 5.49 3.19 14.50
C GLY A 287 4.21 3.10 15.32
N THR A 288 3.57 4.22 15.52
CA THR A 288 2.28 4.32 16.23
C THR A 288 1.31 5.23 15.49
N LEU A 289 0.06 4.80 15.43
CA LEU A 289 -1.06 5.52 14.87
C LEU A 289 -1.91 6.11 15.99
N SER A 290 -2.37 7.33 15.82
CA SER A 290 -3.39 7.96 16.68
C SER A 290 -4.55 8.47 15.82
N ARG A 291 -5.67 8.84 16.45
CA ARG A 291 -6.83 9.48 15.76
C ARG A 291 -6.45 10.73 14.98
N PHE A 292 -5.43 11.46 15.43
CA PHE A 292 -4.94 12.66 14.75
C PHE A 292 -4.47 12.37 13.33
N HIS A 293 -3.74 11.27 13.12
CA HIS A 293 -3.21 10.89 11.81
C HIS A 293 -4.32 10.57 10.79
N LEU A 294 -5.48 10.11 11.26
CA LEU A 294 -6.63 9.79 10.40
C LEU A 294 -7.42 11.02 9.92
N LEU A 295 -7.17 12.21 10.50
CA LEU A 295 -7.88 13.44 10.12
C LEU A 295 -7.43 14.00 8.77
N ARG A 296 -6.19 13.76 8.37
CA ARG A 296 -5.60 14.29 7.14
C ARG A 296 -4.75 13.22 6.45
N PRO A 297 -5.38 12.16 5.91
CA PRO A 297 -4.63 11.17 5.16
C PRO A 297 -4.06 11.81 3.89
N ARG A 298 -2.82 11.45 3.55
CA ARG A 298 -2.24 11.83 2.25
C ARG A 298 -2.85 10.95 1.18
N ARG A 299 -3.64 11.56 0.30
CA ARG A 299 -4.24 10.83 -0.82
C ARG A 299 -3.18 10.51 -1.86
N LYS A 300 -3.26 9.31 -2.46
CA LYS A 300 -2.42 8.96 -3.61
C LYS A 300 -2.75 9.87 -4.78
N GLN A 301 -1.73 10.33 -5.48
CA GLN A 301 -1.88 11.23 -6.62
C GLN A 301 -1.92 10.43 -7.93
N VAL A 302 -2.90 10.72 -8.79
CA VAL A 302 -3.15 9.97 -10.01
C VAL A 302 -3.33 10.93 -11.19
N ILE A 303 -2.78 10.53 -12.34
CA ILE A 303 -3.07 11.12 -13.64
C ILE A 303 -3.78 10.05 -14.47
N LEU A 304 -4.92 10.39 -15.05
CA LEU A 304 -5.67 9.50 -15.91
C LEU A 304 -5.23 9.69 -17.36
N MET A 305 -4.89 8.58 -18.00
CA MET A 305 -4.42 8.55 -19.38
C MET A 305 -5.32 7.64 -20.20
N ASP A 306 -5.77 8.08 -21.36
CA ASP A 306 -6.54 7.30 -22.31
C ASP A 306 -7.90 6.82 -21.79
N HIS A 307 -8.45 7.50 -20.80
CA HIS A 307 -9.81 7.33 -20.30
C HIS A 307 -10.22 8.47 -19.35
N ASN A 308 -11.52 8.71 -19.26
CA ASN A 308 -12.11 9.64 -18.30
C ASN A 308 -13.43 9.08 -17.72
N GLU A 309 -13.53 7.76 -17.58
CA GLU A 309 -14.72 7.04 -17.07
C GLU A 309 -14.39 6.27 -15.80
N LYS A 310 -15.19 6.42 -14.72
CA LYS A 310 -14.96 5.76 -13.41
C LYS A 310 -14.91 4.23 -13.54
N ALA A 311 -15.77 3.65 -14.35
CA ALA A 311 -15.83 2.21 -14.55
C ALA A 311 -14.55 1.63 -15.18
N GLN A 312 -13.81 2.43 -15.92
CA GLN A 312 -12.55 2.06 -16.57
C GLN A 312 -11.31 2.44 -15.74
N SER A 313 -11.48 3.19 -14.66
CA SER A 313 -10.41 3.71 -13.82
C SER A 313 -9.95 2.71 -12.76
N VAL A 314 -8.87 3.06 -12.08
CA VAL A 314 -8.34 2.30 -10.96
C VAL A 314 -9.34 2.26 -9.79
N PRO A 315 -9.51 1.12 -9.12
CA PRO A 315 -10.32 1.02 -7.91
C PRO A 315 -9.81 1.98 -6.81
N GLY A 316 -10.74 2.63 -6.10
CA GLY A 316 -10.42 3.60 -5.04
C GLY A 316 -10.09 5.00 -5.55
N LEU A 317 -10.41 5.32 -6.81
CA LEU A 317 -10.17 6.64 -7.41
C LEU A 317 -10.84 7.79 -6.64
N ASP A 318 -11.99 7.54 -6.01
CA ASP A 318 -12.70 8.47 -5.13
C ASP A 318 -11.91 8.89 -3.88
N GLN A 319 -10.91 8.08 -3.49
CA GLN A 319 -10.00 8.34 -2.38
C GLN A 319 -8.66 8.93 -2.83
N ALA A 320 -8.43 9.05 -4.13
CA ALA A 320 -7.20 9.61 -4.69
C ALA A 320 -7.39 11.09 -5.10
N ASP A 321 -6.29 11.79 -5.30
CA ASP A 321 -6.26 13.12 -5.88
C ASP A 321 -5.92 13.01 -7.37
N ILE A 322 -6.90 13.26 -8.22
CA ILE A 322 -6.71 13.32 -9.67
C ILE A 322 -6.05 14.66 -9.98
N LEU A 323 -4.86 14.62 -10.59
CA LEU A 323 -4.11 15.82 -10.96
C LEU A 323 -4.37 16.27 -12.38
N GLU A 324 -4.47 15.32 -13.32
CA GLU A 324 -4.59 15.58 -14.74
C GLU A 324 -5.36 14.47 -15.43
N ILE A 325 -6.01 14.81 -16.56
CA ILE A 325 -6.62 13.85 -17.49
C ILE A 325 -6.12 14.17 -18.88
N VAL A 326 -5.57 13.18 -19.59
CA VAL A 326 -5.18 13.28 -21.01
C VAL A 326 -5.84 12.15 -21.77
N ASP A 327 -6.75 12.48 -22.72
CA ASP A 327 -7.64 11.51 -23.34
C ASP A 327 -8.07 11.93 -24.74
N HIS A 328 -8.54 10.99 -25.54
CA HIS A 328 -9.11 11.20 -26.87
C HIS A 328 -10.53 10.66 -27.01
N HIS A 329 -11.08 10.12 -25.91
CA HIS A 329 -12.44 9.58 -25.87
C HIS A 329 -13.49 10.65 -25.60
N ARG A 330 -14.77 10.28 -25.70
CA ARG A 330 -15.88 11.11 -25.23
C ARG A 330 -15.74 11.43 -23.75
N LEU A 331 -16.19 12.59 -23.31
CA LEU A 331 -16.26 12.91 -21.89
C LEU A 331 -17.30 12.04 -21.21
N ALA A 332 -16.95 11.52 -20.03
CA ALA A 332 -17.79 10.64 -19.22
C ALA A 332 -18.04 11.22 -17.82
N ASP A 333 -17.83 10.45 -16.74
CA ASP A 333 -18.38 10.68 -15.40
C ASP A 333 -17.33 10.92 -14.30
N ILE A 334 -16.10 11.33 -14.65
CA ILE A 334 -15.08 11.67 -13.64
C ILE A 334 -15.44 13.01 -12.98
N GLU A 335 -15.51 12.97 -11.65
CA GLU A 335 -15.71 14.15 -10.81
C GLU A 335 -14.44 14.41 -10.01
N THR A 336 -14.09 15.69 -9.82
CA THR A 336 -12.91 16.11 -9.06
C THR A 336 -13.27 17.18 -8.04
N ASN A 337 -12.62 17.16 -6.87
CA ASN A 337 -12.88 18.13 -5.81
C ASN A 337 -12.21 19.50 -6.08
N ASN A 338 -11.21 19.53 -6.93
CA ASN A 338 -10.44 20.72 -7.29
C ASN A 338 -10.37 20.87 -8.80
N PRO A 339 -10.16 22.09 -9.33
CA PRO A 339 -9.81 22.28 -10.73
C PRO A 339 -8.53 21.52 -11.08
N ILE A 340 -8.56 20.79 -12.19
CA ILE A 340 -7.43 19.99 -12.69
C ILE A 340 -7.10 20.35 -14.13
N TYR A 341 -5.91 19.94 -14.60
CA TYR A 341 -5.59 20.02 -16.02
C TYR A 341 -6.31 18.90 -16.79
N VAL A 342 -7.07 19.28 -17.83
CA VAL A 342 -7.74 18.32 -18.72
C VAL A 342 -7.36 18.64 -20.15
N ARG A 343 -6.84 17.64 -20.87
CA ARG A 343 -6.57 17.72 -22.29
C ARG A 343 -7.26 16.56 -23.00
N ASN A 344 -8.37 16.88 -23.65
CA ASN A 344 -9.16 15.92 -24.43
C ASN A 344 -9.26 16.44 -25.86
N GLU A 345 -8.78 15.63 -26.81
CA GLU A 345 -8.69 16.03 -28.22
C GLU A 345 -9.25 14.94 -29.15
N PRO A 346 -9.98 15.31 -30.24
CA PRO A 346 -10.57 14.33 -31.16
C PRO A 346 -9.51 13.83 -32.16
N VAL A 347 -8.58 13.03 -31.69
CA VAL A 347 -7.52 12.33 -32.44
C VAL A 347 -7.69 10.82 -32.36
N GLY A 348 -6.87 10.09 -33.09
CA GLY A 348 -6.95 8.63 -33.15
C GLY A 348 -6.32 7.90 -31.97
N SER A 349 -5.46 8.56 -31.16
CA SER A 349 -4.71 7.92 -30.07
C SER A 349 -4.31 8.97 -29.03
N SER A 350 -4.39 8.65 -27.75
CA SER A 350 -3.89 9.48 -26.65
C SER A 350 -2.37 9.69 -26.74
N THR A 351 -1.64 8.73 -27.29
CA THR A 351 -0.20 8.87 -27.56
C THR A 351 0.08 10.00 -28.55
N THR A 352 -0.80 10.29 -29.50
CA THR A 352 -0.69 11.46 -30.40
C THR A 352 -0.65 12.77 -29.60
N ILE A 353 -1.53 12.90 -28.61
CA ILE A 353 -1.58 14.09 -27.73
C ILE A 353 -0.26 14.22 -26.94
N VAL A 354 0.24 13.11 -26.39
CA VAL A 354 1.50 13.11 -25.62
C VAL A 354 2.68 13.49 -26.50
N ALA A 355 2.73 13.01 -27.75
CA ALA A 355 3.80 13.37 -28.70
C ALA A 355 3.82 14.87 -29.02
N ASP A 356 2.65 15.48 -29.15
CA ASP A 356 2.57 16.94 -29.30
C ASP A 356 3.01 17.68 -28.03
N MET A 357 2.68 17.16 -26.85
CA MET A 357 3.16 17.74 -25.60
C MET A 357 4.69 17.72 -25.49
N TYR A 358 5.36 16.69 -26.00
CA TYR A 358 6.82 16.68 -26.12
C TYR A 358 7.31 17.85 -26.99
N GLN A 359 6.69 18.07 -28.15
CA GLN A 359 7.03 19.17 -29.05
C GLN A 359 6.78 20.55 -28.43
N GLU A 360 5.62 20.73 -27.77
CA GLU A 360 5.25 21.97 -27.09
C GLU A 360 6.24 22.33 -25.97
N LYS A 361 6.85 21.35 -25.35
CA LYS A 361 7.86 21.52 -24.29
C LYS A 361 9.30 21.62 -24.85
N GLY A 362 9.49 21.51 -26.16
CA GLY A 362 10.81 21.52 -26.79
C GLY A 362 11.67 20.31 -26.42
N LEU A 363 11.05 19.20 -26.03
CA LEU A 363 11.73 17.95 -25.67
C LEU A 363 11.61 16.94 -26.80
N MET A 364 12.64 16.13 -26.97
CA MET A 364 12.64 15.01 -27.91
C MET A 364 12.59 13.70 -27.13
N PRO A 365 11.64 12.79 -27.42
CA PRO A 365 11.65 11.48 -26.81
C PRO A 365 12.88 10.68 -27.24
N SER A 366 13.33 9.73 -26.40
CA SER A 366 14.37 8.80 -26.80
C SER A 366 13.90 7.94 -27.98
N ALA A 367 14.83 7.40 -28.78
CA ALA A 367 14.50 6.53 -29.92
C ALA A 367 13.60 5.35 -29.49
N LYS A 368 13.87 4.76 -28.32
CA LYS A 368 13.04 3.71 -27.72
C LYS A 368 11.61 4.20 -27.46
N MET A 369 11.44 5.36 -26.82
CA MET A 369 10.12 5.92 -26.51
C MET A 369 9.38 6.35 -27.79
N ALA A 370 10.08 6.93 -28.74
CA ALA A 370 9.51 7.29 -30.05
C ALA A 370 8.99 6.05 -30.79
N GLY A 371 9.73 4.94 -30.76
CA GLY A 371 9.29 3.69 -31.36
C GLY A 371 8.04 3.10 -30.70
N LEU A 372 7.97 3.13 -29.37
CA LEU A 372 6.77 2.76 -28.62
C LEU A 372 5.58 3.64 -29.00
N MET A 373 5.78 4.97 -29.05
CA MET A 373 4.71 5.92 -29.39
C MET A 373 4.22 5.71 -30.84
N ALA A 374 5.13 5.47 -31.80
CA ALA A 374 4.74 5.15 -33.19
C ALA A 374 3.89 3.87 -33.23
N ALA A 375 4.29 2.84 -32.49
CA ALA A 375 3.56 1.58 -32.43
C ALA A 375 2.15 1.75 -31.80
N ALA A 376 2.01 2.54 -30.74
CA ALA A 376 0.72 2.81 -30.11
C ALA A 376 -0.23 3.53 -31.05
N ILE A 377 0.23 4.56 -31.76
CA ILE A 377 -0.58 5.30 -32.76
C ILE A 377 -1.00 4.35 -33.90
N VAL A 378 -0.08 3.52 -34.41
CA VAL A 378 -0.38 2.54 -35.46
C VAL A 378 -1.42 1.51 -35.01
N SER A 379 -1.33 1.06 -33.76
CA SER A 379 -2.28 0.10 -33.15
C SER A 379 -3.68 0.72 -33.06
N ASP A 380 -3.82 1.85 -32.40
CA ASP A 380 -5.13 2.46 -32.08
C ASP A 380 -5.82 3.04 -33.31
N THR A 381 -5.05 3.52 -34.29
CA THR A 381 -5.55 3.96 -35.59
C THR A 381 -5.75 2.84 -36.59
N VAL A 382 -5.43 1.59 -36.25
CA VAL A 382 -5.52 0.42 -37.15
C VAL A 382 -4.79 0.70 -38.48
N MET A 383 -3.49 1.00 -38.42
CA MET A 383 -2.69 1.42 -39.60
C MET A 383 -3.33 2.61 -40.34
N PHE A 384 -3.84 3.60 -39.60
CA PHE A 384 -4.49 4.80 -40.16
C PHE A 384 -5.83 4.54 -40.89
N LYS A 385 -6.45 3.37 -40.68
CA LYS A 385 -7.73 2.97 -41.31
C LYS A 385 -8.92 3.14 -40.39
N SER A 386 -8.68 3.42 -39.07
CA SER A 386 -9.77 3.72 -38.14
C SER A 386 -10.50 4.99 -38.54
N PRO A 387 -11.86 5.03 -38.43
CA PRO A 387 -12.61 6.26 -38.64
C PRO A 387 -12.31 7.35 -37.58
N THR A 388 -11.54 7.04 -36.55
CA THR A 388 -11.05 8.01 -35.56
C THR A 388 -9.73 8.65 -35.99
N CYS A 389 -9.00 8.04 -36.93
CA CYS A 389 -7.70 8.51 -37.38
C CYS A 389 -7.78 9.90 -38.01
N THR A 390 -6.89 10.76 -37.64
CA THR A 390 -6.73 12.12 -38.20
C THR A 390 -5.40 12.26 -38.93
N GLN A 391 -5.28 13.31 -39.76
CA GLN A 391 -4.00 13.62 -40.41
C GLN A 391 -2.88 13.85 -39.39
N ARG A 392 -3.23 14.36 -38.21
CA ARG A 392 -2.27 14.60 -37.12
C ARG A 392 -1.67 13.30 -36.59
N ASP A 393 -2.47 12.24 -36.45
CA ASP A 393 -1.97 10.91 -36.06
C ASP A 393 -0.95 10.40 -37.06
N ILE A 394 -1.24 10.52 -38.34
CA ILE A 394 -0.35 10.10 -39.43
C ILE A 394 0.98 10.88 -39.38
N ASP A 395 0.92 12.21 -39.26
CA ASP A 395 2.09 13.06 -39.25
C ASP A 395 3.00 12.78 -38.03
N ILE A 396 2.38 12.58 -36.87
CA ILE A 396 3.09 12.26 -35.64
C ILE A 396 3.68 10.85 -35.67
N ALA A 397 2.94 9.85 -36.14
CA ALA A 397 3.45 8.49 -36.28
C ALA A 397 4.67 8.45 -37.20
N ASN A 398 4.61 9.17 -38.34
CA ASN A 398 5.74 9.30 -39.25
C ASN A 398 6.96 10.00 -38.61
N ARG A 399 6.72 11.01 -37.77
CA ARG A 399 7.78 11.70 -37.04
C ARG A 399 8.43 10.78 -36.00
N MET A 400 7.63 10.07 -35.22
CA MET A 400 8.12 9.12 -34.22
C MET A 400 8.87 7.94 -34.85
N SER A 401 8.37 7.41 -35.95
CA SER A 401 9.02 6.38 -36.77
C SER A 401 10.43 6.81 -37.22
N ARG A 402 10.58 8.04 -37.71
CA ARG A 402 11.90 8.59 -38.11
C ARG A 402 12.85 8.72 -36.91
N ILE A 403 12.38 9.20 -35.75
CA ILE A 403 13.20 9.30 -34.54
C ILE A 403 13.66 7.91 -34.05
N ALA A 404 12.78 6.94 -34.13
CA ALA A 404 13.06 5.56 -33.74
C ALA A 404 13.84 4.75 -34.78
N ASN A 405 13.95 5.25 -36.01
CA ASN A 405 14.52 4.56 -37.18
C ASN A 405 13.88 3.19 -37.45
N VAL A 406 12.53 3.16 -37.44
CA VAL A 406 11.74 1.95 -37.73
C VAL A 406 10.68 2.25 -38.78
N SER A 407 10.29 1.26 -39.59
CA SER A 407 9.20 1.41 -40.55
C SER A 407 7.84 1.21 -39.90
N LEU A 408 6.84 1.99 -40.31
CA LEU A 408 5.46 1.86 -39.80
C LEU A 408 4.84 0.53 -40.25
N GLU A 409 5.20 0.04 -41.43
CA GLU A 409 4.77 -1.26 -41.96
C GLU A 409 5.32 -2.41 -41.11
N GLU A 410 6.59 -2.33 -40.70
CA GLU A 410 7.22 -3.32 -39.81
C GLU A 410 6.55 -3.30 -38.41
N LEU A 411 6.19 -2.12 -37.91
CA LEU A 411 5.43 -1.99 -36.66
C LEU A 411 4.05 -2.64 -36.81
N GLY A 412 3.33 -2.35 -37.88
CA GLY A 412 2.04 -2.98 -38.17
C GLY A 412 2.12 -4.50 -38.24
N GLN A 413 3.15 -5.06 -38.89
CA GLN A 413 3.38 -6.50 -38.90
C GLN A 413 3.61 -7.05 -37.50
N THR A 414 4.45 -6.40 -36.68
CA THR A 414 4.72 -6.81 -35.30
C THR A 414 3.45 -6.83 -34.45
N ILE A 415 2.64 -5.78 -34.55
CA ILE A 415 1.41 -5.56 -33.77
C ILE A 415 0.37 -6.63 -34.15
N PHE A 416 -0.02 -6.69 -35.42
CA PHE A 416 -1.17 -7.48 -35.84
C PHE A 416 -0.86 -8.98 -35.96
N SER A 417 0.41 -9.39 -36.13
CA SER A 417 0.78 -10.81 -36.08
C SER A 417 0.82 -11.36 -34.65
N ALA A 418 1.08 -10.53 -33.64
CA ALA A 418 1.11 -10.96 -32.25
C ALA A 418 -0.28 -11.41 -31.73
N ALA A 419 -1.35 -10.78 -32.23
CA ALA A 419 -2.72 -11.13 -31.85
C ALA A 419 -3.20 -12.47 -32.46
N THR A 420 -2.61 -12.90 -33.59
CA THR A 420 -3.10 -13.99 -34.45
C THR A 420 -2.18 -15.21 -34.53
N GLY A 421 -1.26 -15.39 -33.56
CA GLY A 421 -0.25 -16.45 -33.56
C GLY A 421 -0.84 -17.87 -33.79
N GLU A 422 -0.14 -18.69 -34.56
CA GLU A 422 -0.57 -20.05 -34.98
C GLU A 422 -0.79 -21.00 -33.79
N ASP A 423 -0.10 -20.77 -32.67
CA ASP A 423 -0.14 -21.63 -31.47
C ASP A 423 -1.30 -21.30 -30.53
N LYS A 424 -2.13 -20.30 -30.84
CA LYS A 424 -3.21 -19.84 -29.94
C LYS A 424 -4.50 -20.64 -30.15
N SER A 425 -5.14 -21.08 -29.06
CA SER A 425 -6.47 -21.66 -29.09
C SER A 425 -7.53 -20.65 -29.55
N ALA A 426 -8.63 -21.11 -30.15
CA ALA A 426 -9.75 -20.26 -30.56
C ALA A 426 -10.32 -19.47 -29.36
N GLU A 427 -10.40 -20.07 -28.17
CA GLU A 427 -10.86 -19.40 -26.97
C GLU A 427 -9.93 -18.26 -26.56
N SER A 428 -8.62 -18.46 -26.59
CA SER A 428 -7.63 -17.41 -26.28
C SER A 428 -7.74 -16.23 -27.25
N ILE A 429 -7.90 -16.51 -28.54
CA ILE A 429 -8.06 -15.49 -29.57
C ILE A 429 -9.36 -14.69 -29.38
N ILE A 430 -10.48 -15.36 -29.12
CA ILE A 430 -11.78 -14.71 -28.89
C ILE A 430 -11.72 -13.84 -27.62
N ARG A 431 -11.07 -14.30 -26.57
CA ARG A 431 -11.01 -13.57 -25.29
C ARG A 431 -10.01 -12.41 -25.27
N ASN A 432 -9.15 -12.28 -26.24
CA ASN A 432 -8.10 -11.25 -26.26
C ASN A 432 -8.66 -9.80 -26.22
N ASP A 433 -9.71 -9.51 -27.03
CA ASP A 433 -10.44 -8.23 -26.95
C ASP A 433 -11.96 -8.49 -26.91
N TYR A 434 -12.38 -9.23 -25.90
CA TYR A 434 -13.76 -9.62 -25.64
C TYR A 434 -14.44 -8.59 -24.73
N LYS A 435 -15.58 -8.04 -25.16
CA LYS A 435 -16.38 -7.11 -24.36
C LYS A 435 -17.85 -7.50 -24.38
N GLU A 436 -18.45 -7.48 -23.19
CA GLU A 436 -19.89 -7.71 -23.02
C GLU A 436 -20.64 -6.39 -23.00
N PHE A 437 -21.84 -6.41 -23.57
CA PHE A 437 -22.74 -5.26 -23.68
C PHE A 437 -24.15 -5.69 -23.31
N HIS A 438 -24.90 -4.76 -22.73
CA HIS A 438 -26.33 -4.90 -22.49
C HIS A 438 -27.05 -3.79 -23.25
N ILE A 439 -27.82 -4.14 -24.28
CA ILE A 439 -28.45 -3.19 -25.19
C ILE A 439 -29.90 -3.62 -25.43
N GLY A 440 -30.89 -2.75 -25.16
CA GLY A 440 -32.31 -3.01 -25.43
C GLY A 440 -32.86 -4.27 -24.75
N GLY A 441 -32.30 -4.64 -23.58
CA GLY A 441 -32.67 -5.87 -22.84
C GLY A 441 -31.94 -7.14 -23.31
N HIS A 442 -31.03 -7.06 -24.27
CA HIS A 442 -30.24 -8.18 -24.79
C HIS A 442 -28.83 -8.18 -24.25
N ASN A 443 -28.32 -9.35 -23.89
CA ASN A 443 -26.95 -9.58 -23.46
C ASN A 443 -26.12 -10.08 -24.64
N LEU A 444 -25.12 -9.34 -25.04
CA LEU A 444 -24.24 -9.74 -26.14
C LEU A 444 -22.77 -9.56 -25.80
N ALA A 445 -21.95 -10.34 -26.47
CA ALA A 445 -20.51 -10.17 -26.45
C ALA A 445 -19.97 -9.92 -27.86
N VAL A 446 -19.02 -8.99 -27.95
CA VAL A 446 -18.34 -8.69 -29.21
C VAL A 446 -16.83 -8.74 -28.97
N SER A 447 -16.19 -9.67 -29.69
CA SER A 447 -14.73 -9.75 -29.77
C SER A 447 -14.25 -9.14 -31.09
N GLN A 448 -13.11 -8.46 -31.06
CA GLN A 448 -12.48 -7.92 -32.26
C GLN A 448 -11.03 -8.41 -32.36
N ILE A 449 -10.65 -8.86 -33.54
CA ILE A 449 -9.27 -9.24 -33.90
C ILE A 449 -8.88 -8.43 -35.13
N THR A 450 -7.75 -7.79 -35.07
CA THR A 450 -7.19 -7.08 -36.23
C THR A 450 -6.04 -7.87 -36.80
N CYS A 451 -6.01 -8.06 -38.12
CA CYS A 451 -5.01 -8.85 -38.80
C CYS A 451 -4.67 -8.25 -40.17
N LEU A 452 -3.53 -8.65 -40.72
CA LEU A 452 -3.12 -8.32 -42.09
C LEU A 452 -3.59 -9.40 -43.08
N ASP A 453 -3.76 -10.63 -42.61
CA ASP A 453 -4.21 -11.79 -43.39
C ASP A 453 -5.37 -12.46 -42.66
N SER A 454 -6.58 -12.27 -43.20
CA SER A 454 -7.79 -12.85 -42.64
C SER A 454 -8.01 -14.30 -43.08
N ASP A 455 -7.39 -14.76 -44.15
CA ASP A 455 -7.65 -16.08 -44.74
C ASP A 455 -7.22 -17.19 -43.80
N ARG A 456 -6.10 -17.00 -43.10
CA ARG A 456 -5.64 -17.92 -42.04
C ARG A 456 -6.64 -18.07 -40.89
N LEU A 457 -7.22 -16.98 -40.43
CA LEU A 457 -8.22 -17.03 -39.38
C LEU A 457 -9.54 -17.61 -39.88
N MET A 458 -9.95 -17.27 -41.10
CA MET A 458 -11.15 -17.82 -41.72
C MET A 458 -11.05 -19.34 -41.99
N ALA A 459 -9.84 -19.86 -42.21
CA ALA A 459 -9.64 -21.32 -42.28
C ALA A 459 -10.03 -22.05 -40.97
N ARG A 460 -10.03 -21.34 -39.82
CA ARG A 460 -10.46 -21.83 -38.49
C ARG A 460 -11.91 -21.46 -38.14
N LYS A 461 -12.72 -21.03 -39.11
CA LYS A 461 -14.10 -20.57 -38.92
C LYS A 461 -14.95 -21.50 -38.06
N GLU A 462 -14.95 -22.79 -38.36
CA GLU A 462 -15.77 -23.78 -37.64
C GLU A 462 -15.33 -23.94 -36.18
N GLU A 463 -14.03 -23.87 -35.90
CA GLU A 463 -13.48 -23.88 -34.54
C GLU A 463 -13.92 -22.66 -33.75
N PHE A 464 -13.87 -21.47 -34.36
CA PHE A 464 -14.35 -20.24 -33.74
C PHE A 464 -15.84 -20.28 -33.44
N LEU A 465 -16.67 -20.70 -34.39
CA LEU A 465 -18.13 -20.81 -34.20
C LEU A 465 -18.50 -21.78 -33.08
N ALA A 466 -17.83 -22.93 -32.97
CA ALA A 466 -18.05 -23.88 -31.89
C ALA A 466 -17.66 -23.30 -30.52
N THR A 467 -16.56 -22.57 -30.46
CA THR A 467 -16.06 -21.92 -29.24
C THR A 467 -17.00 -20.78 -28.84
N MET A 468 -17.44 -19.95 -29.79
CA MET A 468 -18.41 -18.87 -29.55
C MET A 468 -19.73 -19.40 -28.99
N GLU A 469 -20.25 -20.51 -29.52
CA GLU A 469 -21.48 -21.13 -29.03
C GLU A 469 -21.30 -21.67 -27.59
N THR A 470 -20.13 -22.19 -27.26
CA THR A 470 -19.79 -22.63 -25.90
C THR A 470 -19.77 -21.44 -24.93
N ILE A 471 -19.13 -20.34 -25.32
CA ILE A 471 -19.07 -19.09 -24.53
C ILE A 471 -20.48 -18.53 -24.33
N ARG A 472 -21.29 -18.48 -25.41
CA ARG A 472 -22.66 -17.98 -25.39
C ARG A 472 -23.50 -18.70 -24.34
N LYS A 473 -23.49 -20.05 -24.38
CA LYS A 473 -24.27 -20.88 -23.44
C LYS A 473 -23.79 -20.73 -22.00
N LYS A 474 -22.47 -20.73 -21.81
CA LYS A 474 -21.86 -20.64 -20.47
C LYS A 474 -22.17 -19.30 -19.77
N ASN A 475 -22.18 -18.21 -20.54
CA ASN A 475 -22.37 -16.85 -19.98
C ASN A 475 -23.82 -16.36 -20.09
N GLY A 476 -24.76 -17.16 -20.62
CA GLY A 476 -26.18 -16.77 -20.77
C GLY A 476 -26.37 -15.59 -21.73
N LEU A 477 -25.57 -15.55 -22.82
CA LEU A 477 -25.64 -14.46 -23.80
C LEU A 477 -26.64 -14.79 -24.92
N ASP A 478 -27.31 -13.78 -25.42
CA ASP A 478 -28.21 -13.90 -26.57
C ASP A 478 -27.42 -14.02 -27.88
N ILE A 479 -26.32 -13.24 -27.98
CA ILE A 479 -25.48 -13.15 -29.18
C ILE A 479 -24.01 -13.08 -28.79
N VAL A 480 -23.16 -13.80 -29.54
CA VAL A 480 -21.71 -13.62 -29.54
C VAL A 480 -21.23 -13.31 -30.95
N LEU A 481 -20.46 -12.24 -31.09
CA LEU A 481 -19.86 -11.78 -32.34
C LEU A 481 -18.35 -11.87 -32.26
N LEU A 482 -17.72 -12.33 -33.35
CA LEU A 482 -16.30 -12.22 -33.58
C LEU A 482 -16.04 -11.44 -34.87
N MET A 483 -15.45 -10.27 -34.72
CA MET A 483 -15.09 -9.37 -35.81
C MET A 483 -13.62 -9.58 -36.17
N ILE A 484 -13.34 -10.16 -37.35
CA ILE A 484 -12.01 -10.37 -37.89
C ILE A 484 -11.74 -9.25 -38.89
N THR A 485 -11.05 -8.21 -38.44
CA THR A 485 -10.76 -7.00 -39.21
C THR A 485 -9.49 -7.16 -40.02
N ASN A 486 -9.61 -7.17 -41.34
CA ASN A 486 -8.44 -7.18 -42.23
C ASN A 486 -8.11 -5.76 -42.67
N VAL A 487 -6.96 -5.28 -42.22
CA VAL A 487 -6.48 -3.91 -42.45
C VAL A 487 -6.20 -3.63 -43.94
N LEU A 488 -5.72 -4.63 -44.66
CA LEU A 488 -5.32 -4.46 -46.07
C LEU A 488 -6.53 -4.33 -47.01
N VAL A 489 -7.61 -5.06 -46.74
CA VAL A 489 -8.84 -5.02 -47.54
C VAL A 489 -9.88 -4.04 -47.00
N GLU A 490 -9.58 -3.34 -45.91
CA GLU A 490 -10.44 -2.33 -45.28
C GLU A 490 -11.85 -2.85 -44.98
N GLY A 491 -11.95 -4.02 -44.33
CA GLY A 491 -13.21 -4.65 -44.00
C GLY A 491 -13.07 -5.73 -42.94
N SER A 492 -14.19 -6.24 -42.47
CA SER A 492 -14.22 -7.27 -41.44
C SER A 492 -15.09 -8.44 -41.84
N TYR A 493 -14.60 -9.66 -41.59
CA TYR A 493 -15.46 -10.82 -41.46
C TYR A 493 -16.13 -10.79 -40.10
N LEU A 494 -17.46 -10.83 -40.09
CA LEU A 494 -18.25 -10.96 -38.88
C LEU A 494 -18.73 -12.41 -38.75
N LEU A 495 -18.19 -13.15 -37.78
CA LEU A 495 -18.71 -14.43 -37.35
C LEU A 495 -19.71 -14.19 -36.22
N TYR A 496 -20.82 -14.95 -36.20
CA TYR A 496 -21.87 -14.74 -35.20
C TYR A 496 -22.50 -16.07 -34.74
N SER A 497 -22.86 -16.11 -33.46
CA SER A 497 -23.57 -17.22 -32.81
C SER A 497 -24.71 -16.67 -31.96
N GLY A 498 -25.86 -17.32 -31.98
CA GLY A 498 -27.08 -16.91 -31.27
C GLY A 498 -28.17 -16.42 -32.20
N ASP A 499 -28.83 -15.30 -31.87
CA ASP A 499 -29.96 -14.75 -32.67
C ASP A 499 -29.50 -14.25 -34.05
N THR A 500 -29.54 -15.17 -34.99
CA THR A 500 -29.10 -14.97 -36.38
C THR A 500 -29.99 -13.95 -37.12
N GLU A 501 -31.28 -13.90 -36.83
CA GLU A 501 -32.19 -13.04 -37.54
C GLU A 501 -31.91 -11.55 -37.22
N THR A 502 -31.72 -11.24 -35.98
CA THR A 502 -31.31 -9.88 -35.54
C THR A 502 -30.00 -9.43 -36.22
N ILE A 503 -29.01 -10.30 -36.31
CA ILE A 503 -27.74 -9.97 -36.98
C ILE A 503 -27.93 -9.72 -38.46
N ARG A 504 -28.73 -10.54 -39.12
CA ARG A 504 -29.07 -10.36 -40.55
C ARG A 504 -29.76 -9.05 -40.84
N GLN A 505 -30.67 -8.64 -39.96
CA GLN A 505 -31.36 -7.34 -40.06
C GLN A 505 -30.39 -6.17 -39.79
N ALA A 506 -29.58 -6.24 -38.74
CA ALA A 506 -28.66 -5.16 -38.36
C ALA A 506 -27.65 -4.80 -39.45
N PHE A 507 -27.20 -5.81 -40.20
CA PHE A 507 -26.15 -5.66 -41.22
C PHE A 507 -26.66 -5.88 -42.66
N ASN A 508 -27.97 -5.95 -42.89
CA ASN A 508 -28.59 -6.17 -44.19
C ASN A 508 -28.03 -7.39 -44.95
N ILE A 509 -27.88 -8.51 -44.23
CA ILE A 509 -27.27 -9.72 -44.80
C ILE A 509 -28.29 -10.46 -45.67
N THR A 510 -28.07 -10.50 -46.96
CA THR A 510 -28.94 -11.16 -47.92
C THR A 510 -28.40 -12.50 -48.43
N GLY A 511 -27.16 -12.84 -48.10
CA GLY A 511 -26.47 -14.08 -48.54
C GLY A 511 -26.92 -15.35 -47.82
N GLU A 512 -26.64 -16.52 -48.42
CA GLU A 512 -26.97 -17.84 -47.87
C GLU A 512 -25.91 -18.36 -46.87
N GLU A 513 -24.78 -17.70 -46.72
CA GLU A 513 -23.75 -18.10 -45.79
C GLU A 513 -24.27 -18.11 -44.35
N LYS A 514 -24.12 -19.26 -43.69
CA LYS A 514 -24.49 -19.41 -42.29
C LYS A 514 -23.42 -18.88 -41.37
N ASN A 515 -23.81 -17.99 -40.45
CA ASN A 515 -23.01 -17.52 -39.30
C ASN A 515 -21.71 -16.76 -39.65
N SER A 516 -21.57 -16.26 -40.90
CA SER A 516 -20.48 -15.38 -41.31
C SER A 516 -20.91 -14.42 -42.41
N VAL A 517 -20.30 -13.22 -42.42
CA VAL A 517 -20.48 -12.24 -43.48
C VAL A 517 -19.24 -11.37 -43.60
N PHE A 518 -18.84 -10.98 -44.81
CA PHE A 518 -17.85 -9.95 -45.01
C PHE A 518 -18.53 -8.58 -45.09
N LEU A 519 -18.09 -7.65 -44.24
CA LEU A 519 -18.61 -6.29 -44.16
C LEU A 519 -17.53 -5.31 -44.62
N PRO A 520 -17.63 -4.79 -45.87
CA PRO A 520 -16.63 -3.84 -46.38
C PRO A 520 -16.73 -2.52 -45.64
N LYS A 521 -15.57 -1.90 -45.39
CA LYS A 521 -15.41 -0.61 -44.65
C LYS A 521 -15.87 -0.62 -43.20
N ILE A 522 -16.17 -1.78 -42.63
CA ILE A 522 -16.46 -1.93 -41.20
C ILE A 522 -15.14 -2.32 -40.50
N MET A 523 -14.60 -1.40 -39.71
CA MET A 523 -13.30 -1.52 -39.05
C MET A 523 -13.35 -1.31 -37.55
N SER A 524 -14.48 -0.82 -37.01
CA SER A 524 -14.59 -0.44 -35.60
C SER A 524 -15.83 -1.05 -34.94
N ARG A 525 -15.60 -1.89 -33.92
CA ARG A 525 -16.65 -2.40 -33.05
C ARG A 525 -17.50 -1.28 -32.43
N LYS A 526 -16.81 -0.30 -31.80
CA LYS A 526 -17.43 0.78 -31.01
C LYS A 526 -18.26 1.74 -31.87
N LYS A 527 -17.79 2.07 -33.08
CA LYS A 527 -18.40 3.09 -33.94
C LYS A 527 -19.35 2.53 -35.01
N GLN A 528 -19.23 1.26 -35.33
CA GLN A 528 -19.96 0.71 -36.47
C GLN A 528 -20.78 -0.54 -36.09
N ILE A 529 -20.23 -1.50 -35.31
CA ILE A 529 -20.98 -2.71 -34.94
C ILE A 529 -22.02 -2.41 -33.86
N ILE A 530 -21.58 -1.82 -32.74
CA ILE A 530 -22.48 -1.53 -31.61
C ILE A 530 -23.61 -0.57 -31.98
N PRO A 531 -23.38 0.54 -32.70
CA PRO A 531 -24.47 1.42 -33.10
C PRO A 531 -25.48 0.78 -34.04
N SER A 532 -25.03 -0.11 -34.95
CA SER A 532 -25.97 -0.84 -35.85
C SER A 532 -26.91 -1.76 -35.09
N LEU A 533 -26.45 -2.41 -34.04
CA LEU A 533 -27.26 -3.24 -33.14
C LEU A 533 -28.17 -2.38 -32.26
N SER A 534 -27.65 -1.29 -31.70
CA SER A 534 -28.44 -0.37 -30.88
C SER A 534 -29.58 0.26 -31.63
N ALA A 535 -29.43 0.53 -32.92
CA ALA A 535 -30.49 1.10 -33.76
C ALA A 535 -31.68 0.16 -33.97
N LEU A 536 -31.49 -1.16 -33.79
CA LEU A 536 -32.61 -2.13 -33.87
C LEU A 536 -33.36 -2.27 -32.54
N TRP A 537 -32.67 -2.09 -31.42
CA TRP A 537 -33.23 -2.38 -30.09
C TRP A 537 -33.56 -1.12 -29.27
N GLY A 538 -33.13 0.04 -29.73
CA GLY A 538 -33.33 1.33 -29.06
C GLY A 538 -34.35 2.14 -29.75
#